data_1a9375227c49508d011620db099ab177
#
_entry.id   1a9375227c49508d011620db099ab177
#
_cell.length_a   1.000
_cell.length_b   1.000
_cell.length_c   1.000
_cell.angle_alpha   90.00
_cell.angle_beta   90.00
_cell.angle_gamma   90.00
#
_symmetry.space_group_name_H-M   'P 1'
#
loop_
_entity.id
_entity.type
_entity.pdbx_description
1 polymer ?
#
loop_
_entity_poly.entity_id
_entity_poly.type
_entity_poly.pdbx_seq_one_letter_code
_entity_poly.pdbx_strand_id
1 'polypeptide(L)'
;MPAPVFRFAPSPNGFLHLGHALSALVNFDMARAAHGRLLLRIEDIDTTRCRPEFEAAILEDLTWLGVRWDGGVRRQSAHGDDYQRVIDQLKAEDLLYPSFETRSDIARLAAQGHAPWPRDPDGTPLAPGRRRPWPLLAASPGPGRASAWRLDMEQAIARTGVLRFSETGAGPGGETGTIMAKPQAWGDVVLSRKHFPASYHVAVVVDDALQGVTHVVRGCDLFWATSIHRLLQALLGLRVPTYHHHRLLLDAAGRKLSKSTRATALRELRAQGVTPDDIRRLIEQA
;
A
#
# COMPACT_ATOMS: atom_id res chain seq x y z
N MET A 1 -17.16 -9.03 -21.81
CA MET A 1 -16.54 -8.11 -20.83
C MET A 1 -15.03 -8.09 -21.10
N PRO A 2 -14.30 -6.99 -20.90
CA PRO A 2 -12.85 -6.99 -21.04
C PRO A 2 -12.22 -7.97 -20.07
N ALA A 3 -11.07 -8.56 -20.44
CA ALA A 3 -10.36 -9.51 -19.63
C ALA A 3 -9.97 -8.88 -18.27
N PRO A 4 -10.08 -9.62 -17.15
CA PRO A 4 -9.66 -9.13 -15.84
C PRO A 4 -8.17 -8.76 -15.81
N VAL A 5 -7.82 -7.71 -15.08
CA VAL A 5 -6.45 -7.23 -14.93
C VAL A 5 -6.06 -7.27 -13.46
N PHE A 6 -5.03 -8.05 -13.18
CA PHE A 6 -4.39 -8.22 -11.88
C PHE A 6 -3.02 -7.53 -11.87
N ARG A 7 -2.45 -7.33 -10.69
CA ARG A 7 -1.08 -6.83 -10.60
C ARG A 7 -0.36 -7.39 -9.36
N PHE A 8 0.89 -7.79 -9.55
CA PHE A 8 1.84 -7.95 -8.45
C PHE A 8 2.70 -6.69 -8.38
N ALA A 9 2.83 -6.10 -7.19
CA ALA A 9 3.40 -4.76 -7.03
C ALA A 9 4.41 -4.71 -5.86
N PRO A 10 5.59 -5.37 -5.99
CA PRO A 10 6.59 -5.38 -4.94
C PRO A 10 7.39 -4.06 -4.88
N SER A 11 7.81 -3.68 -3.66
CA SER A 11 8.78 -2.61 -3.44
C SER A 11 10.22 -3.18 -3.42
N PRO A 12 11.18 -2.62 -4.22
CA PRO A 12 12.55 -3.10 -4.30
C PRO A 12 13.41 -2.56 -3.14
N ASN A 13 12.96 -2.74 -1.91
CA ASN A 13 13.62 -2.30 -0.67
C ASN A 13 14.26 -3.48 0.10
N GLY A 14 14.50 -4.62 -0.57
CA GLY A 14 15.12 -5.86 -0.11
C GLY A 14 14.68 -7.04 -0.96
N PHE A 15 15.29 -8.20 -0.73
CA PHE A 15 14.98 -9.43 -1.46
C PHE A 15 13.58 -9.97 -1.14
N LEU A 16 13.00 -10.73 -2.08
CA LEU A 16 11.74 -11.43 -1.87
C LEU A 16 11.93 -12.59 -0.88
N HIS A 17 10.88 -12.88 -0.13
CA HIS A 17 10.77 -14.02 0.79
C HIS A 17 9.46 -14.79 0.53
N LEU A 18 9.20 -15.90 1.24
CA LEU A 18 8.01 -16.75 1.03
C LEU A 18 6.69 -15.97 1.04
N GLY A 19 6.54 -14.94 1.89
CA GLY A 19 5.33 -14.11 1.90
C GLY A 19 5.12 -13.33 0.60
N HIS A 20 6.19 -12.89 -0.06
CA HIS A 20 6.10 -12.27 -1.40
C HIS A 20 5.81 -13.32 -2.48
N ALA A 21 6.40 -14.53 -2.36
CA ALA A 21 6.11 -15.63 -3.28
C ALA A 21 4.64 -16.01 -3.21
N LEU A 22 4.04 -16.14 -2.01
CA LEU A 22 2.61 -16.35 -1.84
C LEU A 22 1.81 -15.30 -2.61
N SER A 23 2.09 -14.01 -2.37
CA SER A 23 1.35 -12.93 -3.03
C SER A 23 1.50 -12.95 -4.55
N ALA A 24 2.71 -13.21 -5.07
CA ALA A 24 2.96 -13.32 -6.50
C ALA A 24 2.21 -14.51 -7.13
N LEU A 25 2.28 -15.68 -6.50
CA LEU A 25 1.64 -16.91 -6.99
C LEU A 25 0.12 -16.80 -6.95
N VAL A 26 -0.48 -16.28 -5.87
CA VAL A 26 -1.94 -16.08 -5.80
C VAL A 26 -2.41 -15.12 -6.90
N ASN A 27 -1.71 -13.99 -7.12
CA ASN A 27 -2.01 -13.08 -8.23
C ASN A 27 -1.93 -13.79 -9.59
N PHE A 28 -0.86 -14.56 -9.83
CA PHE A 28 -0.63 -15.27 -11.07
C PHE A 28 -1.69 -16.35 -11.32
N ASP A 29 -1.97 -17.19 -10.32
CA ASP A 29 -2.90 -18.30 -10.43
C ASP A 29 -4.34 -17.78 -10.64
N MET A 30 -4.77 -16.72 -9.90
CA MET A 30 -6.06 -16.08 -10.10
C MET A 30 -6.18 -15.42 -11.48
N ALA A 31 -5.13 -14.75 -11.96
CA ALA A 31 -5.14 -14.16 -13.29
C ALA A 31 -5.29 -15.24 -14.38
N ARG A 32 -4.59 -16.37 -14.27
CA ARG A 32 -4.69 -17.49 -15.20
C ARG A 32 -6.06 -18.17 -15.15
N ALA A 33 -6.59 -18.43 -13.95
CA ALA A 33 -7.91 -19.03 -13.79
C ALA A 33 -9.03 -18.16 -14.38
N ALA A 34 -8.87 -16.84 -14.31
CA ALA A 34 -9.83 -15.89 -14.87
C ALA A 34 -9.59 -15.55 -16.37
N HIS A 35 -8.65 -16.20 -17.04
CA HIS A 35 -8.19 -15.84 -18.39
C HIS A 35 -7.86 -14.35 -18.51
N GLY A 36 -7.32 -13.78 -17.43
CA GLY A 36 -6.96 -12.38 -17.29
C GLY A 36 -5.49 -12.10 -17.56
N ARG A 37 -5.10 -10.85 -17.31
CA ARG A 37 -3.73 -10.36 -17.43
C ARG A 37 -3.15 -10.16 -16.03
N LEU A 38 -1.86 -10.48 -15.86
CA LEU A 38 -1.07 -10.10 -14.68
C LEU A 38 -0.08 -9.01 -15.07
N LEU A 39 -0.13 -7.87 -14.41
CA LEU A 39 0.85 -6.80 -14.57
C LEU A 39 1.91 -6.87 -13.47
N LEU A 40 3.13 -6.43 -13.79
CA LEU A 40 4.18 -6.20 -12.80
C LEU A 40 4.41 -4.71 -12.63
N ARG A 41 4.36 -4.25 -11.39
CA ARG A 41 4.67 -2.86 -11.01
C ARG A 41 5.73 -2.85 -9.92
N ILE A 42 6.74 -2.02 -10.08
CA ILE A 42 7.78 -1.79 -9.07
C ILE A 42 7.40 -0.53 -8.27
N GLU A 43 7.20 -0.71 -6.97
CA GLU A 43 6.81 0.39 -6.05
C GLU A 43 8.06 0.97 -5.39
N ASP A 44 8.75 1.84 -6.13
CA ASP A 44 10.06 2.42 -5.84
C ASP A 44 10.04 3.93 -5.49
N ILE A 45 8.89 4.44 -5.01
CA ILE A 45 8.76 5.85 -4.59
C ILE A 45 9.61 6.21 -3.36
N ASP A 46 10.07 5.23 -2.59
CA ASP A 46 11.00 5.43 -1.49
C ASP A 46 12.45 5.23 -1.96
N THR A 47 13.00 6.25 -2.58
CA THR A 47 14.35 6.22 -3.14
C THR A 47 15.46 6.03 -2.10
N THR A 48 15.15 6.18 -0.79
CA THR A 48 16.14 5.97 0.27
C THR A 48 16.38 4.50 0.57
N ARG A 49 15.40 3.63 0.32
CA ARG A 49 15.45 2.20 0.60
C ARG A 49 15.46 1.33 -0.66
N CYS A 50 14.89 1.83 -1.76
CA CYS A 50 14.83 1.10 -3.02
C CYS A 50 16.20 1.11 -3.71
N ARG A 51 16.60 -0.06 -4.25
CA ARG A 51 17.89 -0.24 -4.92
C ARG A 51 17.74 -1.07 -6.18
N PRO A 52 18.54 -0.80 -7.25
CA PRO A 52 18.48 -1.54 -8.51
C PRO A 52 18.77 -3.04 -8.34
N GLU A 53 19.67 -3.41 -7.43
CA GLU A 53 19.97 -4.83 -7.17
C GLU A 53 18.77 -5.61 -6.63
N PHE A 54 17.88 -4.97 -5.84
CA PHE A 54 16.67 -5.62 -5.36
C PHE A 54 15.62 -5.74 -6.47
N GLU A 55 15.53 -4.76 -7.37
CA GLU A 55 14.66 -4.86 -8.54
C GLU A 55 15.10 -6.00 -9.47
N ALA A 56 16.40 -6.09 -9.79
CA ALA A 56 16.93 -7.18 -10.59
C ALA A 56 16.63 -8.55 -9.97
N ALA A 57 16.84 -8.67 -8.65
CA ALA A 57 16.51 -9.89 -7.92
C ALA A 57 15.01 -10.23 -7.93
N ILE A 58 14.12 -9.24 -7.86
CA ILE A 58 12.66 -9.44 -7.98
C ILE A 58 12.32 -10.07 -9.34
N LEU A 59 12.86 -9.52 -10.44
CA LEU A 59 12.60 -10.04 -11.78
C LEU A 59 13.12 -11.47 -11.94
N GLU A 60 14.32 -11.73 -11.41
CA GLU A 60 14.94 -13.07 -11.45
C GLU A 60 14.13 -14.09 -10.62
N ASP A 61 13.76 -13.75 -9.38
CA ASP A 61 12.99 -14.61 -8.50
C ASP A 61 11.60 -14.92 -9.06
N LEU A 62 10.90 -13.94 -9.63
CA LEU A 62 9.60 -14.15 -10.27
C LEU A 62 9.71 -15.07 -11.50
N THR A 63 10.74 -14.87 -12.33
CA THR A 63 11.01 -15.71 -13.49
C THR A 63 11.30 -17.16 -13.06
N TRP A 64 12.11 -17.33 -12.03
CA TRP A 64 12.42 -18.62 -11.45
C TRP A 64 11.16 -19.32 -10.89
N LEU A 65 10.29 -18.59 -10.19
CA LEU A 65 9.00 -19.13 -9.70
C LEU A 65 8.02 -19.50 -10.82
N GLY A 66 8.35 -19.22 -12.09
CA GLY A 66 7.46 -19.45 -13.23
C GLY A 66 6.36 -18.40 -13.37
N VAL A 67 6.40 -17.30 -12.59
CA VAL A 67 5.47 -16.19 -12.71
C VAL A 67 5.78 -15.40 -13.98
N ARG A 68 4.76 -15.25 -14.83
CA ARG A 68 4.86 -14.46 -16.05
C ARG A 68 3.86 -13.31 -15.98
N TRP A 69 4.28 -12.12 -16.42
CA TRP A 69 3.46 -10.94 -16.47
C TRP A 69 3.32 -10.41 -17.90
N ASP A 70 2.29 -9.61 -18.11
CA ASP A 70 1.91 -9.07 -19.40
C ASP A 70 2.35 -7.61 -19.55
N GLY A 71 2.98 -7.28 -20.66
CA GLY A 71 3.42 -5.91 -20.97
C GLY A 71 4.69 -5.48 -20.26
N GLY A 72 4.96 -4.18 -20.30
CA GLY A 72 6.13 -3.58 -19.66
C GLY A 72 5.97 -3.43 -18.15
N VAL A 73 7.10 -3.45 -17.44
CA VAL A 73 7.14 -3.17 -15.99
C VAL A 73 6.98 -1.67 -15.75
N ARG A 74 5.94 -1.28 -14.99
CA ARG A 74 5.76 0.10 -14.55
C ARG A 74 6.59 0.36 -13.28
N ARG A 75 7.41 1.40 -13.28
CA ARG A 75 8.17 1.87 -12.11
C ARG A 75 7.54 3.15 -11.60
N GLN A 76 7.14 3.18 -10.35
CA GLN A 76 6.42 4.35 -9.79
C GLN A 76 7.27 5.61 -9.78
N SER A 77 8.58 5.50 -9.55
CA SER A 77 9.50 6.63 -9.55
C SER A 77 9.54 7.40 -10.87
N ALA A 78 9.24 6.74 -12.00
CA ALA A 78 9.21 7.35 -13.33
C ALA A 78 7.90 8.10 -13.63
N HIS A 79 6.92 8.09 -12.72
CA HIS A 79 5.56 8.59 -12.96
C HIS A 79 5.12 9.67 -11.95
N GLY A 80 6.05 10.44 -11.42
CA GLY A 80 5.78 11.51 -10.45
C GLY A 80 4.74 12.52 -10.93
N ASP A 81 4.73 12.85 -12.22
CA ASP A 81 3.78 13.80 -12.82
C ASP A 81 2.33 13.29 -12.77
N ASP A 82 2.10 11.98 -12.90
CA ASP A 82 0.76 11.39 -12.78
C ASP A 82 0.20 11.63 -11.36
N TYR A 83 1.04 11.46 -10.35
CA TYR A 83 0.66 11.67 -8.95
C TYR A 83 0.55 13.15 -8.60
N GLN A 84 1.46 13.99 -9.13
CA GLN A 84 1.41 15.43 -8.89
C GLN A 84 0.09 16.04 -9.37
N ARG A 85 -0.40 15.63 -10.55
CA ARG A 85 -1.71 16.09 -11.07
C ARG A 85 -2.85 15.80 -10.10
N VAL A 86 -2.87 14.60 -9.52
CA VAL A 86 -3.88 14.21 -8.53
C VAL A 86 -3.74 15.02 -7.24
N ILE A 87 -2.53 15.25 -6.75
CA ILE A 87 -2.28 16.08 -5.58
C ILE A 87 -2.74 17.51 -5.82
N ASP A 88 -2.48 18.07 -7.00
CA ASP A 88 -2.89 19.45 -7.33
C ASP A 88 -4.40 19.57 -7.49
N GLN A 89 -5.08 18.55 -8.05
CA GLN A 89 -6.54 18.48 -8.05
C GLN A 89 -7.10 18.52 -6.62
N LEU A 90 -6.63 17.65 -5.74
CA LEU A 90 -7.11 17.59 -4.35
C LEU A 90 -6.82 18.87 -3.56
N LYS A 91 -5.71 19.58 -3.87
CA LYS A 91 -5.42 20.90 -3.30
C LYS A 91 -6.39 21.96 -3.82
N ALA A 92 -6.64 21.99 -5.12
CA ALA A 92 -7.58 22.94 -5.72
C ALA A 92 -9.01 22.78 -5.16
N GLU A 93 -9.34 21.58 -4.70
CA GLU A 93 -10.61 21.26 -4.05
C GLU A 93 -10.61 21.52 -2.53
N ASP A 94 -9.55 22.11 -1.97
CA ASP A 94 -9.33 22.37 -0.52
C ASP A 94 -9.39 21.09 0.35
N LEU A 95 -9.12 19.93 -0.24
CA LEU A 95 -9.08 18.65 0.48
C LEU A 95 -7.74 18.37 1.13
N LEU A 96 -6.67 19.09 0.75
CA LEU A 96 -5.34 18.92 1.31
C LEU A 96 -4.89 20.17 2.06
N TYR A 97 -4.16 19.94 3.13
CA TYR A 97 -3.49 21.02 3.87
C TYR A 97 -2.02 20.68 4.17
N PRO A 98 -1.12 21.67 4.29
CA PRO A 98 0.28 21.43 4.58
C PRO A 98 0.47 21.00 6.04
N SER A 99 1.35 20.00 6.25
CA SER A 99 1.74 19.49 7.57
C SER A 99 3.26 19.41 7.65
N PHE A 100 3.80 19.92 8.73
CA PHE A 100 5.25 20.02 8.95
C PHE A 100 5.76 19.01 9.96
N GLU A 101 4.87 18.37 10.68
CA GLU A 101 5.15 17.40 11.73
C GLU A 101 5.70 16.09 11.14
N THR A 102 6.74 15.60 11.79
CA THR A 102 7.30 14.28 11.50
C THR A 102 6.54 13.20 12.29
N ARG A 103 6.72 11.94 11.90
CA ARG A 103 6.21 10.80 12.69
C ARG A 103 6.73 10.81 14.12
N SER A 104 8.00 11.19 14.34
CA SER A 104 8.60 11.29 15.66
C SER A 104 8.00 12.43 16.50
N ASP A 105 7.61 13.55 15.88
CA ASP A 105 6.91 14.63 16.58
C ASP A 105 5.55 14.16 17.09
N ILE A 106 4.78 13.48 16.23
CA ILE A 106 3.46 12.93 16.60
C ILE A 106 3.61 11.86 17.68
N ALA A 107 4.59 10.96 17.57
CA ALA A 107 4.85 9.92 18.58
C ALA A 107 5.22 10.53 19.93
N ARG A 108 6.05 11.58 19.94
CA ARG A 108 6.42 12.33 21.16
C ARG A 108 5.20 12.97 21.81
N LEU A 109 4.34 13.62 21.04
CA LEU A 109 3.10 14.20 21.57
C LEU A 109 2.17 13.13 22.14
N ALA A 110 2.01 12.01 21.45
CA ALA A 110 1.21 10.89 21.93
C ALA A 110 1.73 10.30 23.25
N ALA A 111 3.04 10.31 23.46
CA ALA A 111 3.68 9.83 24.69
C ALA A 111 3.56 10.83 25.86
N GLN A 112 3.41 12.11 25.57
CA GLN A 112 3.28 13.18 26.61
C GLN A 112 1.84 13.39 27.09
N GLY A 113 0.86 12.84 26.39
CA GLY A 113 -0.56 12.98 26.74
C GLY A 113 -0.94 12.16 27.98
N HIS A 114 -1.81 12.70 28.83
CA HIS A 114 -2.34 12.01 30.02
C HIS A 114 -3.48 11.03 29.70
N ALA A 115 -4.01 11.05 28.48
CA ALA A 115 -5.08 10.16 27.99
C ALA A 115 -4.55 9.29 26.85
N PRO A 116 -5.17 8.12 26.58
CA PRO A 116 -4.82 7.30 25.44
C PRO A 116 -4.92 8.09 24.13
N TRP A 117 -3.80 8.17 23.40
CA TRP A 117 -3.78 8.85 22.12
C TRP A 117 -4.41 7.96 21.05
N PRO A 118 -5.32 8.50 20.20
CA PRO A 118 -5.95 7.70 19.15
C PRO A 118 -4.92 7.20 18.15
N ARG A 119 -5.13 5.96 17.68
CA ARG A 119 -4.25 5.27 16.75
C ARG A 119 -5.01 4.82 15.51
N ASP A 120 -4.30 4.76 14.38
CA ASP A 120 -4.82 4.15 13.17
C ASP A 120 -4.90 2.61 13.31
N PRO A 121 -5.52 1.92 12.34
CA PRO A 121 -5.62 0.46 12.36
C PRO A 121 -4.27 -0.28 12.38
N ASP A 122 -3.17 0.38 11.97
CA ASP A 122 -1.81 -0.16 12.03
C ASP A 122 -1.11 0.16 13.36
N GLY A 123 -1.83 0.78 14.31
CA GLY A 123 -1.32 1.14 15.63
C GLY A 123 -0.47 2.42 15.68
N THR A 124 -0.38 3.18 14.58
CA THR A 124 0.37 4.44 14.54
C THR A 124 -0.45 5.57 15.17
N PRO A 125 0.14 6.44 16.01
CA PRO A 125 -0.57 7.59 16.55
C PRO A 125 -1.12 8.50 15.45
N LEU A 126 -2.39 8.85 15.53
CA LEU A 126 -3.02 9.76 14.57
C LEU A 126 -2.44 11.18 14.66
N ALA A 127 -2.31 11.85 13.52
CA ALA A 127 -2.05 13.28 13.51
C ALA A 127 -3.25 14.04 14.11
N PRO A 128 -3.06 15.21 14.76
CA PRO A 128 -4.13 15.95 15.41
C PRO A 128 -5.24 16.47 14.49
N GLY A 129 -5.04 16.48 13.20
CA GLY A 129 -6.01 16.96 12.22
C GLY A 129 -5.97 18.49 12.01
N ARG A 130 -6.58 18.93 10.89
CA ARG A 130 -6.54 20.33 10.42
C ARG A 130 -7.13 21.32 11.44
N ARG A 131 -8.19 20.93 12.11
CA ARG A 131 -8.98 21.84 13.00
C ARG A 131 -8.56 21.82 14.46
N ARG A 132 -7.65 20.95 14.86
CA ARG A 132 -7.16 20.92 16.25
C ARG A 132 -5.94 21.81 16.36
N PRO A 133 -5.98 22.87 17.20
CA PRO A 133 -4.79 23.68 17.45
C PRO A 133 -3.72 22.78 18.06
N TRP A 134 -2.56 22.75 17.43
CA TRP A 134 -1.37 22.11 17.99
C TRP A 134 -0.91 22.87 19.20
N PRO A 135 -0.86 22.28 20.38
CA PRO A 135 -0.56 23.06 21.59
C PRO A 135 0.84 23.65 21.62
N LEU A 136 1.81 23.20 20.81
CA LEU A 136 3.23 23.55 21.02
C LEU A 136 4.19 23.42 19.82
N LEU A 137 3.76 23.08 18.64
CA LEU A 137 4.66 23.05 17.46
C LEU A 137 4.46 24.26 16.54
N ALA A 138 3.82 25.27 17.02
CA ALA A 138 3.38 26.45 16.31
C ALA A 138 4.45 27.55 16.20
N ALA A 139 5.64 27.22 15.80
CA ALA A 139 6.33 28.14 14.96
C ALA A 139 5.99 27.72 13.53
N SER A 140 5.25 28.55 12.79
CA SER A 140 5.20 28.43 11.34
C SER A 140 6.62 28.16 10.89
N PRO A 141 6.91 27.05 10.22
CA PRO A 141 8.27 26.76 9.85
C PRO A 141 8.78 27.91 9.02
N GLY A 142 10.00 28.38 9.31
CA GLY A 142 10.62 29.45 8.56
C GLY A 142 10.58 29.18 7.07
N PRO A 143 10.72 30.20 6.22
CA PRO A 143 10.68 30.06 4.77
C PRO A 143 11.65 28.96 4.32
N GLY A 144 11.17 28.05 3.46
CA GLY A 144 11.96 26.94 2.90
C GLY A 144 11.81 25.58 3.58
N ARG A 145 11.04 25.42 4.65
CA ARG A 145 10.78 24.09 5.21
C ARG A 145 9.76 23.34 4.33
N ALA A 146 10.20 22.25 3.71
CA ALA A 146 9.33 21.41 2.91
C ALA A 146 8.23 20.77 3.80
N SER A 147 7.00 20.83 3.34
CA SER A 147 5.83 20.23 4.00
C SER A 147 5.43 18.91 3.36
N ALA A 148 4.82 18.03 4.14
CA ALA A 148 3.96 16.98 3.62
C ALA A 148 2.55 17.56 3.42
N TRP A 149 1.71 16.89 2.62
CA TRP A 149 0.31 17.24 2.46
C TRP A 149 -0.57 16.15 3.03
N ARG A 150 -1.49 16.53 3.91
CA ARG A 150 -2.45 15.62 4.52
C ARG A 150 -3.84 15.83 3.97
N LEU A 151 -4.60 14.74 3.88
CA LEU A 151 -6.01 14.77 3.56
C LEU A 151 -6.80 15.29 4.77
N ASP A 152 -7.65 16.30 4.57
CA ASP A 152 -8.70 16.67 5.53
C ASP A 152 -9.77 15.57 5.51
N MET A 153 -9.65 14.63 6.42
CA MET A 153 -10.49 13.43 6.45
C MET A 153 -11.96 13.77 6.65
N GLU A 154 -12.25 14.74 7.46
CA GLU A 154 -13.62 15.16 7.74
C GLU A 154 -14.31 15.70 6.48
N GLN A 155 -13.63 16.58 5.74
CA GLN A 155 -14.15 17.11 4.48
C GLN A 155 -14.27 16.02 3.40
N ALA A 156 -13.27 15.15 3.31
CA ALA A 156 -13.25 14.06 2.33
C ALA A 156 -14.45 13.11 2.52
N ILE A 157 -14.75 12.73 3.77
CA ILE A 157 -15.90 11.89 4.11
C ILE A 157 -17.22 12.62 3.84
N ALA A 158 -17.31 13.90 4.20
CA ALA A 158 -18.52 14.70 3.95
C ALA A 158 -18.87 14.76 2.45
N ARG A 159 -17.86 14.76 1.55
CA ARG A 159 -18.08 14.76 0.09
C ARG A 159 -18.50 13.43 -0.48
N THR A 160 -18.03 12.31 0.09
CA THR A 160 -18.21 10.99 -0.51
C THR A 160 -19.34 10.17 0.11
N GLY A 161 -19.72 10.47 1.35
CA GLY A 161 -20.68 9.68 2.12
C GLY A 161 -20.18 8.27 2.43
N VAL A 162 -21.14 7.34 2.56
CA VAL A 162 -20.85 5.94 2.91
C VAL A 162 -20.28 5.18 1.71
N LEU A 163 -19.10 4.61 1.88
CA LEU A 163 -18.38 3.87 0.85
C LEU A 163 -18.30 2.38 1.16
N ARG A 164 -18.33 1.56 0.12
CA ARG A 164 -18.18 0.09 0.20
C ARG A 164 -17.22 -0.41 -0.85
N PHE A 165 -16.65 -1.60 -0.60
CA PHE A 165 -15.85 -2.36 -1.58
C PHE A 165 -16.19 -3.84 -1.50
N SER A 166 -15.90 -4.58 -2.57
CA SER A 166 -16.08 -6.03 -2.63
C SER A 166 -14.80 -6.73 -2.23
N GLU A 167 -14.90 -7.67 -1.29
CA GLU A 167 -13.83 -8.54 -0.79
C GLU A 167 -14.16 -10.00 -1.13
N THR A 168 -13.25 -10.68 -1.82
CA THR A 168 -13.42 -12.09 -2.23
C THR A 168 -12.48 -13.04 -1.49
N GLY A 169 -11.49 -12.50 -0.77
CA GLY A 169 -10.68 -13.23 0.20
C GLY A 169 -11.22 -13.06 1.61
N ALA A 170 -10.33 -12.76 2.55
CA ALA A 170 -10.72 -12.52 3.94
C ALA A 170 -9.87 -11.42 4.60
N GLY A 171 -10.52 -10.54 5.34
CA GLY A 171 -9.88 -9.62 6.25
C GLY A 171 -9.32 -10.32 7.50
N PRO A 172 -8.62 -9.57 8.38
CA PRO A 172 -7.99 -10.13 9.58
C PRO A 172 -8.96 -10.80 10.57
N GLY A 173 -10.21 -10.36 10.60
CA GLY A 173 -11.30 -10.94 11.40
C GLY A 173 -12.22 -11.88 10.62
N GLY A 174 -11.83 -12.28 9.40
CA GLY A 174 -12.66 -13.11 8.52
C GLY A 174 -13.69 -12.32 7.69
N GLU A 175 -13.54 -10.99 7.60
CA GLU A 175 -14.42 -10.13 6.83
C GLU A 175 -14.35 -10.48 5.34
N THR A 176 -15.50 -10.69 4.69
CA THR A 176 -15.66 -11.02 3.27
C THR A 176 -16.96 -10.44 2.70
N GLY A 177 -17.13 -10.49 1.38
CA GLY A 177 -18.30 -9.96 0.69
C GLY A 177 -18.28 -8.44 0.54
N THR A 178 -19.38 -7.76 0.85
CA THR A 178 -19.47 -6.30 0.78
C THR A 178 -19.03 -5.66 2.09
N ILE A 179 -17.88 -5.00 2.08
CA ILE A 179 -17.26 -4.38 3.25
C ILE A 179 -17.55 -2.89 3.28
N MET A 180 -17.95 -2.38 4.43
CA MET A 180 -18.06 -0.93 4.66
C MET A 180 -16.67 -0.34 4.90
N ALA A 181 -16.28 0.64 4.10
CA ALA A 181 -15.03 1.38 4.30
C ALA A 181 -15.14 2.30 5.53
N LYS A 182 -14.08 2.33 6.33
CA LYS A 182 -13.98 3.15 7.55
C LYS A 182 -12.75 4.08 7.48
N PRO A 183 -12.69 5.02 6.51
CA PRO A 183 -11.52 5.88 6.33
C PRO A 183 -11.26 6.78 7.54
N GLN A 184 -12.30 7.17 8.30
CA GLN A 184 -12.15 7.98 9.52
C GLN A 184 -11.21 7.37 10.57
N ALA A 185 -11.06 6.04 10.60
CA ALA A 185 -10.16 5.36 11.52
C ALA A 185 -8.68 5.69 11.28
N TRP A 186 -8.35 6.25 10.13
CA TRP A 186 -6.98 6.60 9.74
C TRP A 186 -6.60 8.05 10.05
N GLY A 187 -7.58 8.89 10.44
CA GLY A 187 -7.35 10.32 10.60
C GLY A 187 -6.82 10.97 9.32
N ASP A 188 -6.14 12.08 9.46
CA ASP A 188 -5.62 12.87 8.33
C ASP A 188 -4.33 12.23 7.76
N VAL A 189 -4.49 11.34 6.80
CA VAL A 189 -3.36 10.62 6.19
C VAL A 189 -2.49 11.51 5.31
N VAL A 190 -1.20 11.22 5.26
CA VAL A 190 -0.26 11.88 4.34
C VAL A 190 -0.49 11.36 2.93
N LEU A 191 -0.81 12.25 1.99
CA LEU A 191 -0.96 11.91 0.58
C LEU A 191 0.23 12.33 -0.30
N SER A 192 0.95 13.40 0.08
CA SER A 192 2.19 13.80 -0.60
C SER A 192 3.32 13.98 0.42
N ARG A 193 4.53 13.59 0.03
CA ARG A 193 5.72 13.65 0.86
C ARG A 193 6.64 14.80 0.42
N LYS A 194 7.60 15.17 1.28
CA LYS A 194 8.54 16.27 1.05
C LYS A 194 9.40 16.11 -0.20
N HIS A 195 9.74 14.88 -0.57
CA HIS A 195 10.72 14.57 -1.63
C HIS A 195 10.12 13.80 -2.80
N PHE A 196 8.85 13.40 -2.71
CA PHE A 196 8.14 12.73 -3.79
C PHE A 196 6.65 13.10 -3.72
N PRO A 197 6.00 13.39 -4.87
CA PRO A 197 4.64 13.94 -4.90
C PRO A 197 3.54 12.94 -4.51
N ALA A 198 3.90 11.77 -4.01
CA ALA A 198 2.92 10.77 -3.59
C ALA A 198 3.30 10.03 -2.31
N SER A 199 2.29 9.61 -1.57
CA SER A 199 2.38 8.49 -0.63
C SER A 199 2.00 7.18 -1.31
N TYR A 200 2.22 6.07 -0.62
CA TYR A 200 1.75 4.75 -1.05
C TYR A 200 0.26 4.77 -1.49
N HIS A 201 -0.61 5.38 -0.68
CA HIS A 201 -2.05 5.40 -0.96
C HIS A 201 -2.41 6.07 -2.29
N VAL A 202 -1.75 7.18 -2.63
CA VAL A 202 -1.98 7.88 -3.91
C VAL A 202 -1.40 7.06 -5.05
N ALA A 203 -0.14 6.63 -4.93
CA ALA A 203 0.54 5.95 -6.01
C ALA A 203 -0.19 4.67 -6.45
N VAL A 204 -0.62 3.82 -5.50
CA VAL A 204 -1.30 2.57 -5.85
C VAL A 204 -2.68 2.81 -6.48
N VAL A 205 -3.45 3.79 -5.98
CA VAL A 205 -4.79 4.09 -6.49
C VAL A 205 -4.73 4.66 -7.91
N VAL A 206 -3.80 5.60 -8.15
CA VAL A 206 -3.60 6.22 -9.46
C VAL A 206 -3.11 5.19 -10.47
N ASP A 207 -2.10 4.39 -10.10
CA ASP A 207 -1.56 3.37 -10.99
C ASP A 207 -2.55 2.26 -11.30
N ASP A 208 -3.30 1.77 -10.31
CA ASP A 208 -4.33 0.77 -10.53
C ASP A 208 -5.38 1.28 -11.54
N ALA A 209 -5.76 2.56 -11.45
CA ALA A 209 -6.69 3.17 -12.41
C ALA A 209 -6.06 3.32 -13.81
N LEU A 210 -4.84 3.86 -13.93
CA LEU A 210 -4.15 4.07 -15.20
C LEU A 210 -3.83 2.76 -15.93
N GLN A 211 -3.50 1.70 -15.18
CA GLN A 211 -3.23 0.37 -15.72
C GLN A 211 -4.51 -0.46 -15.97
N GLY A 212 -5.68 0.07 -15.62
CA GLY A 212 -6.97 -0.62 -15.81
C GLY A 212 -7.12 -1.85 -14.91
N VAL A 213 -6.49 -1.86 -13.74
CA VAL A 213 -6.58 -2.96 -12.77
C VAL A 213 -8.02 -3.14 -12.31
N THR A 214 -8.50 -4.38 -12.41
CA THR A 214 -9.85 -4.76 -12.01
C THR A 214 -9.86 -5.58 -10.71
N HIS A 215 -8.73 -6.22 -10.37
CA HIS A 215 -8.58 -7.07 -9.21
C HIS A 215 -7.30 -6.73 -8.45
N VAL A 216 -7.45 -6.41 -7.18
CA VAL A 216 -6.35 -6.09 -6.25
C VAL A 216 -6.18 -7.26 -5.29
N VAL A 217 -5.18 -8.11 -5.57
CA VAL A 217 -4.81 -9.25 -4.72
C VAL A 217 -3.58 -8.88 -3.90
N ARG A 218 -3.66 -9.03 -2.55
CA ARG A 218 -2.56 -8.66 -1.64
C ARG A 218 -2.74 -9.27 -0.25
N GLY A 219 -1.75 -9.15 0.61
CA GLY A 219 -1.82 -9.65 1.99
C GLY A 219 -2.87 -8.94 2.84
N CYS A 220 -3.49 -9.67 3.78
CA CYS A 220 -4.52 -9.13 4.68
C CYS A 220 -4.00 -8.04 5.65
N ASP A 221 -2.70 -7.85 5.77
CA ASP A 221 -2.10 -6.72 6.47
C ASP A 221 -2.44 -5.35 5.85
N LEU A 222 -2.84 -5.32 4.58
CA LEU A 222 -3.30 -4.11 3.89
C LEU A 222 -4.83 -3.98 3.84
N PHE A 223 -5.56 -4.87 4.51
CA PHE A 223 -7.03 -4.89 4.47
C PHE A 223 -7.65 -3.55 4.89
N TRP A 224 -7.25 -3.02 6.04
CA TRP A 224 -7.81 -1.76 6.56
C TRP A 224 -7.46 -0.56 5.70
N ALA A 225 -6.27 -0.56 5.05
CA ALA A 225 -5.85 0.49 4.13
C ALA A 225 -6.75 0.61 2.89
N THR A 226 -7.52 -0.44 2.55
CA THR A 226 -8.53 -0.41 1.49
C THR A 226 -9.56 0.69 1.71
N SER A 227 -9.86 1.05 2.96
CA SER A 227 -10.76 2.16 3.28
C SER A 227 -10.25 3.51 2.74
N ILE A 228 -8.96 3.77 2.84
CA ILE A 228 -8.33 4.98 2.27
C ILE A 228 -8.31 4.91 0.74
N HIS A 229 -7.96 3.76 0.17
CA HIS A 229 -7.97 3.59 -1.29
C HIS A 229 -9.37 3.79 -1.86
N ARG A 230 -10.40 3.25 -1.19
CA ARG A 230 -11.79 3.43 -1.60
C ARG A 230 -12.25 4.90 -1.52
N LEU A 231 -11.79 5.63 -0.48
CA LEU A 231 -12.05 7.07 -0.35
C LEU A 231 -11.40 7.84 -1.50
N LEU A 232 -10.12 7.60 -1.78
CA LEU A 232 -9.41 8.26 -2.89
C LEU A 232 -10.05 7.95 -4.25
N GLN A 233 -10.47 6.71 -4.49
CA GLN A 233 -11.19 6.34 -5.70
C GLN A 233 -12.49 7.14 -5.86
N ALA A 234 -13.24 7.36 -4.77
CA ALA A 234 -14.47 8.15 -4.81
C ALA A 234 -14.20 9.63 -5.08
N LEU A 235 -13.22 10.23 -4.38
CA LEU A 235 -12.84 11.63 -4.56
C LEU A 235 -12.36 11.93 -5.98
N LEU A 236 -11.68 10.96 -6.61
CA LEU A 236 -11.08 11.10 -7.94
C LEU A 236 -11.95 10.55 -9.06
N GLY A 237 -13.16 10.05 -8.77
CA GLY A 237 -14.05 9.45 -9.77
C GLY A 237 -13.48 8.21 -10.45
N LEU A 238 -12.61 7.46 -9.78
CA LEU A 238 -11.93 6.28 -10.32
C LEU A 238 -12.75 5.01 -10.13
N ARG A 239 -12.53 4.03 -11.01
CA ARG A 239 -13.15 2.70 -10.89
C ARG A 239 -12.68 2.00 -9.62
N VAL A 240 -13.60 1.27 -9.00
CA VAL A 240 -13.31 0.46 -7.81
C VAL A 240 -12.97 -0.96 -8.26
N PRO A 241 -11.79 -1.48 -7.98
CA PRO A 241 -11.47 -2.88 -8.24
C PRO A 241 -12.16 -3.80 -7.23
N THR A 242 -12.27 -5.08 -7.57
CA THR A 242 -12.54 -6.13 -6.60
C THR A 242 -11.28 -6.40 -5.80
N TYR A 243 -11.40 -6.51 -4.48
CA TYR A 243 -10.28 -6.82 -3.59
C TYR A 243 -10.29 -8.30 -3.22
N HIS A 244 -9.09 -8.85 -3.06
CA HIS A 244 -8.86 -10.20 -2.55
C HIS A 244 -7.66 -10.16 -1.60
N HIS A 245 -7.95 -10.22 -0.30
CA HIS A 245 -6.88 -10.28 0.70
C HIS A 245 -6.60 -11.74 1.05
N HIS A 246 -5.35 -12.16 0.84
CA HIS A 246 -4.88 -13.50 1.21
C HIS A 246 -4.25 -13.49 2.59
N ARG A 247 -4.16 -14.67 3.23
CA ARG A 247 -3.50 -14.87 4.52
C ARG A 247 -2.05 -14.41 4.49
N LEU A 248 -1.49 -14.14 5.66
CA LEU A 248 -0.06 -13.90 5.83
C LEU A 248 0.64 -15.20 6.23
N LEU A 249 1.88 -15.35 5.80
CA LEU A 249 2.75 -16.37 6.36
C LEU A 249 3.38 -15.84 7.64
N LEU A 250 3.35 -16.66 8.69
CA LEU A 250 3.87 -16.31 10.00
C LEU A 250 5.17 -17.09 10.28
N ASP A 251 6.03 -16.53 11.11
CA ASP A 251 7.17 -17.26 11.66
C ASP A 251 6.73 -18.18 12.82
N ALA A 252 7.64 -18.99 13.35
CA ALA A 252 7.36 -19.88 14.48
C ALA A 252 6.90 -19.15 15.76
N ALA A 253 7.09 -17.85 15.85
CA ALA A 253 6.62 -17.00 16.94
C ALA A 253 5.27 -16.33 16.64
N GLY A 254 4.60 -16.70 15.54
CA GLY A 254 3.33 -16.12 15.12
C GLY A 254 3.43 -14.70 14.54
N ARG A 255 4.62 -14.23 14.19
CA ARG A 255 4.83 -12.89 13.63
C ARG A 255 4.88 -12.98 12.10
N LYS A 256 4.32 -11.98 11.42
CA LYS A 256 4.39 -11.85 9.96
C LYS A 256 5.84 -11.97 9.47
N LEU A 257 6.06 -12.82 8.48
CA LEU A 257 7.33 -12.87 7.75
C LEU A 257 7.60 -11.49 7.12
N SER A 258 8.74 -10.92 7.44
CA SER A 258 9.15 -9.62 6.93
C SER A 258 10.67 -9.56 6.76
N LYS A 259 11.15 -8.60 6.00
CA LYS A 259 12.59 -8.33 5.85
C LYS A 259 13.26 -8.00 7.20
N SER A 260 12.53 -7.40 8.14
CA SER A 260 13.02 -7.09 9.48
C SER A 260 13.09 -8.31 10.40
N THR A 261 12.31 -9.37 10.16
CA THR A 261 12.35 -10.64 10.88
C THR A 261 13.40 -11.61 10.33
N ARG A 262 14.28 -11.18 9.41
CA ARG A 262 15.29 -11.99 8.74
C ARG A 262 14.72 -13.26 8.09
N ALA A 263 13.51 -13.15 7.50
CA ALA A 263 12.96 -14.24 6.70
C ALA A 263 13.93 -14.59 5.57
N THR A 264 14.22 -15.88 5.39
CA THR A 264 15.12 -16.39 4.33
C THR A 264 14.67 -15.86 2.97
N ALA A 265 15.57 -15.27 2.23
CA ALA A 265 15.28 -14.75 0.90
C ALA A 265 15.09 -15.90 -0.11
N LEU A 266 14.21 -15.70 -1.11
CA LEU A 266 13.97 -16.70 -2.17
C LEU A 266 15.26 -17.07 -2.90
N ARG A 267 16.13 -16.09 -3.18
CA ARG A 267 17.44 -16.34 -3.80
C ARG A 267 18.33 -17.27 -2.98
N GLU A 268 18.24 -17.21 -1.66
CA GLU A 268 18.99 -18.08 -0.74
C GLU A 268 18.43 -19.50 -0.79
N LEU A 269 17.10 -19.66 -0.75
CA LEU A 269 16.45 -20.95 -0.91
C LEU A 269 16.81 -21.59 -2.28
N ARG A 270 16.78 -20.81 -3.35
CA ARG A 270 17.19 -21.24 -4.68
C ARG A 270 18.66 -21.71 -4.72
N ALA A 271 19.56 -20.96 -4.07
CA ALA A 271 20.98 -21.35 -3.98
C ALA A 271 21.20 -22.65 -3.18
N GLN A 272 20.27 -23.00 -2.29
CA GLN A 272 20.25 -24.28 -1.55
C GLN A 272 19.60 -25.43 -2.35
N GLY A 273 19.20 -25.20 -3.60
CA GLY A 273 18.59 -26.22 -4.46
C GLY A 273 17.08 -26.39 -4.27
N VAL A 274 16.41 -25.50 -3.51
CA VAL A 274 14.95 -25.48 -3.37
C VAL A 274 14.33 -25.17 -4.74
N THR A 275 13.32 -25.94 -5.14
CA THR A 275 12.63 -25.77 -6.42
C THR A 275 11.37 -24.89 -6.30
N PRO A 276 10.83 -24.36 -7.40
CA PRO A 276 9.54 -23.65 -7.37
C PRO A 276 8.39 -24.48 -6.79
N ASP A 277 8.38 -25.80 -7.03
CA ASP A 277 7.36 -26.71 -6.48
C ASP A 277 7.52 -26.87 -4.95
N ASP A 278 8.77 -26.87 -4.46
CA ASP A 278 9.04 -26.86 -3.03
C ASP A 278 8.53 -25.56 -2.39
N ILE A 279 8.70 -24.41 -3.05
CA ILE A 279 8.17 -23.12 -2.58
C ILE A 279 6.64 -23.18 -2.46
N ARG A 280 5.92 -23.74 -3.44
CA ARG A 280 4.46 -23.92 -3.36
C ARG A 280 4.08 -24.80 -2.17
N ARG A 281 4.76 -25.93 -1.97
CA ARG A 281 4.53 -26.80 -0.81
C ARG A 281 4.81 -26.11 0.53
N LEU A 282 5.92 -25.38 0.64
CA LEU A 282 6.23 -24.60 1.85
C LEU A 282 5.17 -23.55 2.17
N ILE A 283 4.62 -22.89 1.16
CA ILE A 283 3.55 -21.92 1.31
C ILE A 283 2.25 -22.60 1.77
N GLU A 284 1.93 -23.78 1.26
CA GLU A 284 0.71 -24.51 1.64
C GLU A 284 0.76 -25.04 3.08
N GLN A 285 1.93 -25.39 3.57
CA GLN A 285 2.18 -25.95 4.90
C GLN A 285 2.30 -24.87 6.01
N ALA A 286 2.55 -23.63 5.66
CA ALA A 286 2.70 -22.49 6.57
C ALA A 286 1.36 -21.75 6.71
#